data_0bf5d11141a09d094acf73f2d7032f62
#
_entry.id   0bf5d11141a09d094acf73f2d7032f62
#
_cell.length_a   1.000
_cell.length_b   1.000
_cell.length_c   1.000
_cell.angle_alpha   90.00
_cell.angle_beta   90.00
_cell.angle_gamma   90.00
#
_symmetry.space_group_name_H-M   'P 1'
#
loop_
_entity.id
_entity.type
_entity.pdbx_description
1 polymer ?
#
loop_
_entity_poly.entity_id
_entity_poly.type
_entity_poly.pdbx_seq_one_letter_code
_entity_poly.pdbx_strand_id
1 'polypeptide(L)'
;MPKTDMTLDRITDLLARAKKAGADDADAVYVEGTSLSVAQRLGKMEKLERSEGADLGLRVLIGKQQAVVSSSDTSDAALNELIERAVAMAKNAPEDPYCGIADPSELAETFDVDALELCEPGEVDQAKMIEWATACEEAAR
;
A
#
# COMPACT_ATOMS: atom_id res chain seq x y z
N MET A 1 16.82 -9.76 -0.56
CA MET A 1 16.90 -8.99 0.69
C MET A 1 15.87 -9.54 1.65
N PRO A 2 16.14 -9.68 2.95
CA PRO A 2 15.11 -10.12 3.88
C PRO A 2 13.98 -9.10 3.86
N LYS A 3 12.75 -9.53 3.53
CA LYS A 3 11.55 -8.72 3.72
C LYS A 3 11.45 -8.42 5.22
N THR A 4 11.63 -7.17 5.60
CA THR A 4 11.37 -6.77 6.97
C THR A 4 9.86 -6.62 7.09
N ASP A 5 9.25 -7.51 7.86
CA ASP A 5 7.83 -7.55 8.07
C ASP A 5 7.34 -6.20 8.63
N MET A 6 6.50 -5.48 7.88
CA MET A 6 5.95 -4.20 8.30
C MET A 6 4.73 -4.46 9.17
N THR A 7 4.95 -4.44 10.48
CA THR A 7 3.88 -4.60 11.49
C THR A 7 3.25 -3.25 11.82
N LEU A 8 2.06 -3.28 12.45
CA LEU A 8 1.42 -2.06 12.98
C LEU A 8 2.31 -1.31 13.98
N ASP A 9 3.11 -2.03 14.77
CA ASP A 9 4.06 -1.42 15.71
C ASP A 9 5.14 -0.62 14.96
N ARG A 10 5.65 -1.12 13.84
CA ARG A 10 6.63 -0.39 13.02
C ARG A 10 6.02 0.82 12.33
N ILE A 11 4.77 0.74 11.89
CA ILE A 11 4.05 1.90 11.35
C ILE A 11 3.85 2.94 12.45
N THR A 12 3.47 2.53 13.64
CA THR A 12 3.32 3.43 14.79
C THR A 12 4.64 4.12 15.15
N ASP A 13 5.77 3.39 15.15
CA ASP A 13 7.09 3.98 15.36
C ASP A 13 7.45 4.98 14.26
N LEU A 14 7.17 4.64 12.99
CA LEU A 14 7.38 5.54 11.86
C LEU A 14 6.64 6.88 12.05
N LEU A 15 5.36 6.83 12.45
CA LEU A 15 4.55 8.03 12.70
C LEU A 15 5.11 8.84 13.87
N ALA A 16 5.54 8.18 14.96
CA ALA A 16 6.17 8.85 16.09
C ALA A 16 7.49 9.54 15.68
N ARG A 17 8.28 8.91 14.81
CA ARG A 17 9.52 9.50 14.26
C ARG A 17 9.22 10.69 13.35
N ALA A 18 8.18 10.62 12.51
CA ALA A 18 7.75 11.73 11.67
C ALA A 18 7.35 12.96 12.51
N LYS A 19 6.61 12.75 13.60
CA LYS A 19 6.27 13.83 14.55
C LYS A 19 7.51 14.42 15.23
N LYS A 20 8.48 13.61 15.65
CA LYS A 20 9.76 14.08 16.18
C LYS A 20 10.59 14.87 15.15
N ALA A 21 10.46 14.55 13.87
CA ALA A 21 11.13 15.27 12.78
C ALA A 21 10.45 16.60 12.40
N GLY A 22 9.30 16.91 13.01
CA GLY A 22 8.63 18.20 12.86
C GLY A 22 7.31 18.17 12.09
N ALA A 23 6.69 17.00 11.91
CA ALA A 23 5.31 16.93 11.48
C ALA A 23 4.37 17.18 12.65
N ASP A 24 3.32 17.98 12.45
CA ASP A 24 2.24 18.16 13.43
C ASP A 24 1.39 16.89 13.52
N ASP A 25 1.07 16.33 12.34
CA ASP A 25 0.38 15.05 12.21
C ASP A 25 0.94 14.22 11.05
N ALA A 26 0.69 12.92 11.11
CA ALA A 26 1.08 11.99 10.08
C ALA A 26 0.16 10.76 10.05
N ASP A 27 -0.04 10.22 8.86
CA ASP A 27 -0.59 8.89 8.65
C ASP A 27 0.25 8.08 7.66
N ALA A 28 0.08 6.77 7.70
CA ALA A 28 0.79 5.88 6.81
C ALA A 28 -0.09 4.70 6.41
N VAL A 29 0.15 4.22 5.20
CA VAL A 29 -0.47 3.01 4.67
C VAL A 29 0.61 2.07 4.14
N TYR A 30 0.55 0.82 4.53
CA TYR A 30 1.38 -0.23 3.98
C TYR A 30 0.50 -1.22 3.22
N VAL A 31 0.89 -1.50 1.98
CA VAL A 31 0.19 -2.43 1.11
C VAL A 31 1.17 -3.50 0.66
N GLU A 32 0.80 -4.74 0.85
CA GLU A 32 1.50 -5.90 0.31
C GLU A 32 0.55 -6.70 -0.57
N GLY A 33 1.03 -7.13 -1.72
CA GLY A 33 0.20 -7.88 -2.65
C GLY A 33 1.00 -8.88 -3.48
N THR A 34 0.31 -9.95 -3.86
CA THR A 34 0.78 -10.94 -4.83
C THR A 34 -0.19 -10.96 -5.99
N SER A 35 0.32 -10.92 -7.22
CA SER A 35 -0.49 -11.10 -8.41
C SER A 35 0.01 -12.28 -9.23
N LEU A 36 -0.93 -13.03 -9.82
CA LEU A 36 -0.67 -14.09 -10.77
C LEU A 36 -1.40 -13.74 -12.08
N SER A 37 -0.68 -13.75 -13.19
CA SER A 37 -1.23 -13.45 -14.52
C SER A 37 -0.97 -14.60 -15.47
N VAL A 38 -2.01 -14.97 -16.22
CA VAL A 38 -1.94 -15.95 -17.31
C VAL A 38 -2.47 -15.29 -18.57
N ALA A 39 -1.74 -15.39 -19.68
CA ALA A 39 -2.22 -14.99 -20.99
C ALA A 39 -2.04 -16.13 -22.00
N GLN A 40 -3.06 -16.34 -22.82
CA GLN A 40 -3.08 -17.35 -23.87
C GLN A 40 -3.52 -16.72 -25.20
N ARG A 41 -2.92 -17.18 -26.30
CA ARG A 41 -3.32 -16.80 -27.64
C ARG A 41 -3.18 -17.98 -28.59
N LEU A 42 -4.23 -18.23 -29.37
CA LEU A 42 -4.31 -19.32 -30.37
C LEU A 42 -3.95 -20.69 -29.77
N GLY A 43 -4.45 -20.97 -28.57
CA GLY A 43 -4.19 -22.21 -27.84
C GLY A 43 -2.78 -22.34 -27.29
N LYS A 44 -1.97 -21.27 -27.31
CA LYS A 44 -0.62 -21.27 -26.76
C LYS A 44 -0.49 -20.27 -25.61
N MET A 45 0.14 -20.71 -24.53
CA MET A 45 0.48 -19.82 -23.43
C MET A 45 1.50 -18.77 -23.90
N GLU A 46 1.16 -17.49 -23.73
CA GLU A 46 2.06 -16.37 -24.02
C GLU A 46 2.71 -15.81 -22.77
N LYS A 47 1.99 -15.84 -21.65
CA LYS A 47 2.46 -15.25 -20.40
C LYS A 47 2.01 -16.08 -19.20
N LEU A 48 2.95 -16.33 -18.32
CA LEU A 48 2.72 -16.80 -16.96
C LEU A 48 3.62 -15.98 -16.06
N GLU A 49 3.05 -15.13 -15.24
CA GLU A 49 3.81 -14.21 -14.39
C GLU A 49 3.24 -14.20 -12.98
N ARG A 50 4.11 -14.35 -12.00
CA ARG A 50 3.83 -14.08 -10.59
C ARG A 50 4.65 -12.88 -10.17
N SER A 51 4.00 -11.89 -9.59
CA SER A 51 4.65 -10.70 -9.07
C SER A 51 4.24 -10.50 -7.61
N GLU A 52 5.20 -10.15 -6.79
CA GLU A 52 5.01 -9.81 -5.40
C GLU A 52 5.56 -8.41 -5.18
N GLY A 53 4.80 -7.56 -4.51
CA GLY A 53 5.19 -6.19 -4.23
C GLY A 53 4.72 -5.75 -2.85
N ALA A 54 5.44 -4.78 -2.29
CA ALA A 54 5.06 -4.10 -1.07
C ALA A 54 5.43 -2.64 -1.19
N ASP A 55 4.54 -1.75 -0.76
CA ASP A 55 4.73 -0.30 -0.77
C ASP A 55 4.23 0.31 0.53
N LEU A 56 5.02 1.26 1.03
CA LEU A 56 4.70 2.08 2.17
C LEU A 56 4.47 3.51 1.70
N GLY A 57 3.29 4.07 1.96
CA GLY A 57 2.98 5.49 1.81
C GLY A 57 3.03 6.19 3.17
N LEU A 58 3.72 7.31 3.24
CA LEU A 58 3.75 8.21 4.40
C LEU A 58 3.21 9.56 3.99
N ARG A 59 2.17 10.05 4.69
CA ARG A 59 1.71 11.42 4.59
C ARG A 59 2.08 12.17 5.87
N VAL A 60 2.61 13.37 5.72
CA VAL A 60 2.89 14.29 6.84
C VAL A 60 2.14 15.60 6.64
N LEU A 61 1.71 16.19 7.75
CA LEU A 61 1.01 17.46 7.80
C LEU A 61 1.80 18.43 8.71
N ILE A 62 1.94 19.68 8.25
CA ILE A 62 2.56 20.77 8.98
C ILE A 62 1.67 22.00 8.80
N GLY A 63 0.92 22.40 9.82
CA GLY A 63 -0.12 23.40 9.72
C GLY A 63 -1.17 23.00 8.66
N LYS A 64 -1.26 23.79 7.59
CA LYS A 64 -2.11 23.54 6.43
C LYS A 64 -1.35 23.08 5.18
N GLN A 65 -0.16 22.58 5.37
CA GLN A 65 0.69 22.02 4.32
C GLN A 65 0.81 20.52 4.49
N GLN A 66 0.84 19.77 3.40
CA GLN A 66 1.00 18.32 3.44
C GLN A 66 1.91 17.83 2.31
N ALA A 67 2.52 16.69 2.55
CA ALA A 67 3.24 15.94 1.53
C ALA A 67 3.01 14.43 1.69
N VAL A 68 2.96 13.74 0.57
CA VAL A 68 2.88 12.28 0.50
C VAL A 68 4.13 11.76 -0.20
N VAL A 69 4.77 10.79 0.39
CA VAL A 69 5.93 10.09 -0.18
C VAL A 69 5.74 8.58 -0.02
N SER A 70 6.37 7.81 -0.89
CA SER A 70 6.30 6.35 -0.82
C SER A 70 7.67 5.70 -0.97
N SER A 71 7.78 4.47 -0.49
CA SER A 71 8.96 3.62 -0.65
C SER A 71 8.56 2.15 -0.61
N SER A 72 9.17 1.35 -1.47
CA SER A 72 9.13 -0.12 -1.39
C SER A 72 10.23 -0.69 -0.49
N ASP A 73 11.22 0.13 -0.11
CA ASP A 73 12.25 -0.24 0.86
C ASP A 73 11.81 0.18 2.25
N THR A 74 11.65 -0.80 3.13
CA THR A 74 11.22 -0.63 4.54
C THR A 74 12.38 -0.78 5.52
N SER A 75 13.64 -0.70 5.07
CA SER A 75 14.80 -0.66 5.96
C SER A 75 14.79 0.63 6.81
N ASP A 76 15.38 0.57 8.01
CA ASP A 76 15.39 1.73 8.90
C ASP A 76 16.09 2.95 8.28
N ALA A 77 17.10 2.73 7.44
CA ALA A 77 17.77 3.80 6.70
C ALA A 77 16.81 4.46 5.69
N ALA A 78 16.10 3.66 4.89
CA ALA A 78 15.14 4.16 3.92
C ALA A 78 13.95 4.86 4.60
N LEU A 79 13.48 4.35 5.75
CA LEU A 79 12.43 5.00 6.52
C LEU A 79 12.87 6.36 7.08
N ASN A 80 14.12 6.51 7.52
CA ASN A 80 14.65 7.82 7.95
C ASN A 80 14.67 8.82 6.79
N GLU A 81 15.21 8.42 5.64
CA GLU A 81 15.21 9.27 4.44
C GLU A 81 13.79 9.63 3.98
N LEU A 82 12.85 8.68 4.08
CA LEU A 82 11.45 8.90 3.74
C LEU A 82 10.84 10.00 4.62
N ILE A 83 11.07 9.94 5.94
CA ILE A 83 10.58 10.95 6.90
C ILE A 83 11.20 12.31 6.58
N GLU A 84 12.52 12.41 6.42
CA GLU A 84 13.20 13.66 6.14
C GLU A 84 12.67 14.30 4.86
N ARG A 85 12.51 13.50 3.81
CA ARG A 85 11.95 13.94 2.52
C ARG A 85 10.52 14.43 2.67
N ALA A 86 9.66 13.67 3.38
CA ALA A 86 8.26 14.03 3.60
C ALA A 86 8.12 15.37 4.32
N VAL A 87 8.87 15.55 5.41
CA VAL A 87 8.87 16.78 6.20
C VAL A 87 9.41 17.97 5.38
N ALA A 88 10.51 17.78 4.64
CA ALA A 88 11.06 18.83 3.78
C ALA A 88 10.09 19.24 2.67
N MET A 89 9.40 18.28 2.06
CA MET A 89 8.39 18.56 1.03
C MET A 89 7.18 19.29 1.62
N ALA A 90 6.65 18.83 2.77
CA ALA A 90 5.52 19.49 3.41
C ALA A 90 5.80 20.94 3.75
N LYS A 91 6.97 21.26 4.30
CA LYS A 91 7.38 22.65 4.61
C LYS A 91 7.41 23.58 3.39
N ASN A 92 7.54 23.05 2.20
CA ASN A 92 7.61 23.81 0.95
C ASN A 92 6.34 23.66 0.09
N ALA A 93 5.37 22.88 0.52
CA ALA A 93 4.10 22.73 -0.17
C ALA A 93 3.24 23.99 -0.02
N PRO A 94 2.37 24.31 -0.97
CA PRO A 94 1.36 25.35 -0.79
C PRO A 94 0.38 24.95 0.32
N GLU A 95 -0.18 25.96 1.00
CA GLU A 95 -1.25 25.72 1.98
C GLU A 95 -2.55 25.26 1.31
N ASP A 96 -3.17 24.25 1.91
CA ASP A 96 -4.49 23.75 1.58
C ASP A 96 -5.38 23.83 2.82
N PRO A 97 -6.38 24.75 2.85
CA PRO A 97 -7.23 24.92 4.03
C PRO A 97 -8.06 23.69 4.40
N TYR A 98 -8.21 22.76 3.47
CA TYR A 98 -9.00 21.55 3.65
C TYR A 98 -8.16 20.33 4.05
N CYS A 99 -6.82 20.41 4.07
CA CYS A 99 -6.01 19.29 4.50
C CYS A 99 -6.09 19.07 6.01
N GLY A 100 -6.08 17.82 6.42
CA GLY A 100 -6.12 17.40 7.82
C GLY A 100 -6.27 15.89 7.96
N ILE A 101 -6.22 15.43 9.20
CA ILE A 101 -6.59 14.06 9.60
C ILE A 101 -7.99 14.13 10.23
N ALA A 102 -8.77 13.07 10.08
CA ALA A 102 -10.10 12.95 10.68
C ALA A 102 -10.02 13.13 12.20
N ASP A 103 -11.03 13.78 12.77
CA ASP A 103 -11.14 13.90 14.23
C ASP A 103 -11.21 12.50 14.86
N PRO A 104 -10.55 12.25 15.99
CA PRO A 104 -10.62 10.97 16.69
C PRO A 104 -12.05 10.47 16.96
N SER A 105 -13.02 11.38 17.12
CA SER A 105 -14.43 11.03 17.29
C SER A 105 -15.11 10.50 16.02
N GLU A 106 -14.50 10.70 14.85
CA GLU A 106 -14.99 10.22 13.56
C GLU A 106 -14.37 8.88 13.15
N LEU A 107 -13.38 8.39 13.92
CA LEU A 107 -12.73 7.12 13.65
C LEU A 107 -13.60 5.95 14.10
N ALA A 108 -13.59 4.87 13.32
CA ALA A 108 -14.26 3.64 13.70
C ALA A 108 -13.58 3.04 14.95
N GLU A 109 -14.35 2.84 16.03
CA GLU A 109 -13.86 2.20 17.25
C GLU A 109 -13.71 0.68 17.08
N THR A 110 -14.60 0.09 16.28
CA THR A 110 -14.62 -1.35 15.99
C THR A 110 -15.02 -1.59 14.55
N PHE A 111 -14.46 -2.62 13.94
CA PHE A 111 -14.89 -3.09 12.63
C PHE A 111 -14.85 -4.63 12.60
N ASP A 112 -15.85 -5.20 11.99
CA ASP A 112 -15.95 -6.64 11.78
C ASP A 112 -15.43 -6.94 10.36
N VAL A 113 -14.20 -7.45 10.27
CA VAL A 113 -13.55 -7.74 8.99
C VAL A 113 -14.29 -8.85 8.24
N ASP A 114 -14.85 -9.83 8.97
CA ASP A 114 -15.58 -10.95 8.35
C ASP A 114 -16.91 -10.46 7.75
N ALA A 115 -17.61 -9.57 8.44
CA ALA A 115 -18.85 -8.97 7.93
C ALA A 115 -18.63 -8.06 6.71
N LEU A 116 -17.41 -7.51 6.54
CA LEU A 116 -17.06 -6.69 5.38
C LEU A 116 -16.73 -7.52 4.14
N GLU A 117 -16.54 -8.84 4.28
CA GLU A 117 -16.22 -9.78 3.18
C GLU A 117 -15.07 -9.27 2.27
N LEU A 118 -14.03 -8.67 2.88
CA LEU A 118 -12.92 -8.03 2.16
C LEU A 118 -11.96 -9.02 1.50
N CYS A 119 -12.03 -10.30 1.87
CA CYS A 119 -11.14 -11.34 1.38
C CYS A 119 -11.92 -12.61 1.09
N GLU A 120 -11.80 -13.11 -0.14
CA GLU A 120 -12.31 -14.44 -0.48
C GLU A 120 -11.28 -15.49 -0.04
N PRO A 121 -11.67 -16.47 0.80
CA PRO A 121 -10.75 -17.51 1.22
C PRO A 121 -10.44 -18.45 0.05
N GLY A 122 -9.17 -18.60 -0.28
CA GLY A 122 -8.68 -19.52 -1.28
C GLY A 122 -7.60 -18.93 -2.18
N GLU A 123 -6.65 -19.75 -2.55
CA GLU A 123 -5.68 -19.41 -3.59
C GLU A 123 -6.22 -19.90 -4.94
N VAL A 124 -6.19 -19.02 -5.94
CA VAL A 124 -6.51 -19.41 -7.31
C VAL A 124 -5.32 -20.18 -7.87
N ASP A 125 -5.55 -21.49 -8.16
CA ASP A 125 -4.54 -22.34 -8.76
C ASP A 125 -4.24 -21.89 -10.20
N GLN A 126 -2.95 -21.93 -10.57
CA GLN A 126 -2.47 -21.64 -11.91
C GLN A 126 -3.19 -22.47 -12.98
N ALA A 127 -3.42 -23.77 -12.70
CA ALA A 127 -4.12 -24.65 -13.64
C ALA A 127 -5.55 -24.15 -13.92
N LYS A 128 -6.24 -23.65 -12.90
CA LYS A 128 -7.57 -23.06 -13.03
C LYS A 128 -7.57 -21.78 -13.86
N MET A 129 -6.57 -20.94 -13.69
CA MET A 129 -6.43 -19.72 -14.51
C MET A 129 -6.20 -20.06 -15.99
N ILE A 130 -5.39 -21.09 -16.27
CA ILE A 130 -5.17 -21.56 -17.64
C ILE A 130 -6.46 -22.11 -18.25
N GLU A 131 -7.22 -22.90 -17.48
CA GLU A 131 -8.54 -23.40 -17.90
C GLU A 131 -9.48 -22.25 -18.26
N TRP A 132 -9.57 -21.21 -17.41
CA TRP A 132 -10.40 -20.03 -17.69
C TRP A 132 -9.94 -19.27 -18.93
N ALA A 133 -8.63 -19.03 -19.08
CA ALA A 133 -8.09 -18.36 -20.26
C ALA A 133 -8.40 -19.14 -21.55
N THR A 134 -8.28 -20.48 -21.49
CA THR A 134 -8.61 -21.36 -22.61
C THR A 134 -10.09 -21.27 -22.96
N ALA A 135 -10.97 -21.39 -21.96
CA ALA A 135 -12.41 -21.34 -22.17
C ALA A 135 -12.86 -19.98 -22.75
N CYS A 136 -12.28 -18.88 -22.28
CA CYS A 136 -12.56 -17.55 -22.83
C CYS A 136 -12.11 -17.43 -24.30
N GLU A 137 -10.94 -17.95 -24.66
CA GLU A 137 -10.45 -17.94 -26.03
C GLU A 137 -11.32 -18.79 -26.95
N GLU A 138 -11.70 -19.98 -26.52
CA GLU A 138 -12.58 -20.90 -27.28
C GLU A 138 -13.96 -20.28 -27.54
N ALA A 139 -14.53 -19.60 -26.53
CA ALA A 139 -15.82 -18.92 -26.69
C ALA A 139 -15.77 -17.72 -27.64
N ALA A 140 -14.60 -17.11 -27.83
CA ALA A 140 -14.39 -15.96 -28.69
C ALA A 140 -14.05 -16.30 -30.16
N ARG A 141 -13.83 -17.58 -30.46
CA ARG A 141 -13.41 -18.08 -31.80
C ARG A 141 -14.56 -18.70 -32.54
#